data_7f30333d4b13d67de13f757eac2970a1
#
_entry.id   7f30333d4b13d67de13f757eac2970a1
#
_cell.length_a   1.000
_cell.length_b   1.000
_cell.length_c   1.000
_cell.angle_alpha   90.00
_cell.angle_beta   90.00
_cell.angle_gamma   90.00
#
_symmetry.space_group_name_H-M   'P 1'
#
loop_
_entity.id
_entity.type
_entity.pdbx_description
1 polymer ?
#
loop_
_entity_poly.entity_id
_entity_poly.type
_entity_poly.pdbx_seq_one_letter_code
_entity_poly.pdbx_strand_id
1 'polypeptide(L)'
;MTESASRVDATAAPRADGLPHREERAPATDRAPLELARRIVELAEDKKAADIVLLDLSGLTTLADYFVICSGGSERQLDAIADGIISTLRDEKQKPIGREGVPASHWVLLDYGSVIVHIFTPPERDYYGLEKHWAEAKTVLRVQ
;
A
#
# COMPACT_ATOMS: atom_id res chain seq x y z
N MET A 1 -18.11 22.20 -11.82
CA MET A 1 -17.78 21.75 -11.79
C MET A 1 -17.37 20.82 -11.26
N THR A 2 -17.17 20.51 -10.90
CA THR A 2 -16.87 19.91 -10.44
C THR A 2 -16.27 18.90 -10.40
N GLU A 3 -15.94 18.60 -10.66
CA GLU A 3 -15.23 17.80 -10.77
C GLU A 3 -14.43 17.12 -9.96
N SER A 4 -14.02 17.20 -9.55
CA SER A 4 -12.98 16.64 -8.70
C SER A 4 -13.51 15.85 -7.54
N ALA A 5 -14.78 15.65 -7.47
CA ALA A 5 -15.39 14.87 -6.39
C ALA A 5 -14.89 13.44 -6.37
N SER A 6 -14.49 12.91 -7.53
CA SER A 6 -14.01 11.53 -7.61
C SER A 6 -12.49 11.43 -7.48
N ARG A 7 -11.81 12.55 -7.33
CA ARG A 7 -10.35 12.54 -7.22
C ARG A 7 -9.93 12.26 -5.80
N VAL A 8 -8.89 11.46 -5.66
CA VAL A 8 -8.27 11.23 -4.37
C VAL A 8 -7.18 12.26 -4.16
N ASP A 9 -7.27 12.97 -3.06
CA ASP A 9 -6.24 13.92 -2.66
C ASP A 9 -5.08 13.14 -2.05
N ALA A 10 -3.88 13.27 -2.63
CA ALA A 10 -2.70 12.54 -2.16
C ALA A 10 -2.36 12.88 -0.71
N THR A 11 -2.80 14.04 -0.20
CA THR A 11 -2.54 14.42 1.19
C THR A 11 -3.60 13.92 2.15
N ALA A 12 -4.71 13.37 1.65
CA ALA A 12 -5.76 12.87 2.52
C ALA A 12 -5.25 11.68 3.33
N ALA A 13 -5.74 11.56 4.55
CA ALA A 13 -5.39 10.41 5.39
C ALA A 13 -6.01 9.16 4.81
N PRO A 14 -5.32 8.01 4.88
CA PRO A 14 -5.92 6.75 4.48
C PRO A 14 -7.11 6.40 5.36
N ARG A 15 -8.00 5.55 4.84
CA ARG A 15 -9.13 5.04 5.63
C ARG A 15 -8.59 4.12 6.73
N ALA A 16 -9.32 4.08 7.85
CA ALA A 16 -8.90 3.27 8.99
C ALA A 16 -8.78 1.78 8.66
N ASP A 17 -9.57 1.29 7.70
CA ASP A 17 -9.50 -0.12 7.28
C ASP A 17 -8.38 -0.37 6.26
N GLY A 18 -7.68 0.67 5.83
CA GLY A 18 -6.58 0.52 4.88
C GLY A 18 -7.01 0.39 3.44
N LEU A 19 -8.30 0.50 3.16
CA LEU A 19 -8.77 0.46 1.78
C LEU A 19 -8.71 1.85 1.18
N PRO A 20 -8.49 1.97 -0.13
CA PRO A 20 -8.33 3.28 -0.75
C PRO A 20 -9.65 4.03 -0.89
N HIS A 21 -9.55 5.34 -1.01
CA HIS A 21 -10.71 6.24 -1.21
C HIS A 21 -11.12 6.33 -2.67
N ARG A 22 -11.03 5.27 -3.42
CA ARG A 22 -11.36 5.30 -4.84
C ARG A 22 -12.63 4.53 -5.12
N GLU A 23 -13.26 4.87 -6.25
CA GLU A 23 -14.36 4.07 -6.74
C GLU A 23 -13.80 2.73 -7.23
N GLU A 24 -14.59 1.70 -7.05
CA GLU A 24 -14.19 0.36 -7.47
C GLU A 24 -14.10 0.29 -8.98
N ARG A 25 -12.98 -0.19 -9.48
CA ARG A 25 -12.79 -0.44 -10.89
C ARG A 25 -11.53 -1.26 -11.10
N ALA A 26 -11.49 -1.94 -12.23
CA ALA A 26 -10.36 -2.81 -12.53
C ALA A 26 -9.07 -2.02 -12.70
N PRO A 27 -7.97 -2.49 -12.14
CA PRO A 27 -6.68 -1.85 -12.33
C PRO A 27 -6.17 -2.08 -13.75
N ALA A 28 -5.40 -1.12 -14.25
CA ALA A 28 -4.81 -1.22 -15.58
C ALA A 28 -3.40 -1.77 -15.43
N THR A 29 -3.28 -3.09 -15.32
CA THR A 29 -1.97 -3.73 -15.22
C THR A 29 -2.03 -5.10 -15.88
N ASP A 30 -0.93 -5.48 -16.51
CA ASP A 30 -0.79 -6.80 -17.11
C ASP A 30 -0.21 -7.82 -16.14
N ARG A 31 0.30 -7.36 -15.00
CA ARG A 31 0.95 -8.25 -14.04
C ARG A 31 -0.09 -8.88 -13.13
N ALA A 32 0.05 -10.18 -12.90
CA ALA A 32 -0.85 -10.87 -11.97
C ALA A 32 -0.74 -10.25 -10.57
N PRO A 33 -1.84 -10.16 -9.83
CA PRO A 33 -1.81 -9.49 -8.51
C PRO A 33 -0.78 -10.03 -7.55
N LEU A 34 -0.63 -11.34 -7.43
CA LEU A 34 0.37 -11.91 -6.51
C LEU A 34 1.79 -11.58 -6.97
N GLU A 35 2.03 -11.63 -8.28
CA GLU A 35 3.33 -11.29 -8.83
C GLU A 35 3.68 -9.84 -8.52
N LEU A 36 2.71 -8.94 -8.69
CA LEU A 36 2.91 -7.53 -8.36
C LEU A 36 3.18 -7.36 -6.88
N ALA A 37 2.42 -8.03 -6.02
CA ALA A 37 2.61 -7.94 -4.58
C ALA A 37 4.00 -8.39 -4.17
N ARG A 38 4.48 -9.51 -4.73
CA ARG A 38 5.82 -10.01 -4.43
C ARG A 38 6.91 -9.05 -4.91
N ARG A 39 6.69 -8.44 -6.07
CA ARG A 39 7.64 -7.45 -6.58
C ARG A 39 7.73 -6.26 -5.64
N ILE A 40 6.59 -5.81 -5.11
CA ILE A 40 6.54 -4.70 -4.17
C ILE A 40 7.30 -5.05 -2.88
N VAL A 41 7.15 -6.30 -2.39
CA VAL A 41 7.91 -6.75 -1.22
C VAL A 41 9.41 -6.64 -1.48
N GLU A 42 9.88 -7.07 -2.66
CA GLU A 42 11.30 -6.96 -3.00
C GLU A 42 11.78 -5.51 -2.98
N LEU A 43 10.97 -4.62 -3.54
CA LEU A 43 11.34 -3.21 -3.60
C LEU A 43 11.35 -2.57 -2.22
N ALA A 44 10.43 -2.97 -1.35
CA ALA A 44 10.43 -2.50 0.03
C ALA A 44 11.69 -2.96 0.77
N GLU A 45 12.09 -4.22 0.55
CA GLU A 45 13.33 -4.75 1.12
C GLU A 45 14.54 -3.97 0.66
N ASP A 46 14.58 -3.61 -0.63
CA ASP A 46 15.69 -2.85 -1.19
C ASP A 46 15.86 -1.51 -0.49
N LYS A 47 14.78 -0.95 0.01
CA LYS A 47 14.81 0.33 0.73
C LYS A 47 14.86 0.15 2.24
N LYS A 48 15.17 -1.07 2.70
CA LYS A 48 15.37 -1.38 4.12
C LYS A 48 14.10 -1.23 4.95
N ALA A 49 12.94 -1.43 4.35
CA ALA A 49 11.70 -1.48 5.11
C ALA A 49 11.76 -2.64 6.09
N ALA A 50 11.14 -2.46 7.25
CA ALA A 50 11.13 -3.48 8.30
C ALA A 50 9.77 -4.16 8.38
N ASP A 51 9.77 -5.39 8.87
CA ASP A 51 8.55 -6.15 9.17
C ASP A 51 7.55 -6.14 8.01
N ILE A 52 7.99 -6.60 6.85
CA ILE A 52 7.18 -6.61 5.64
C ILE A 52 6.25 -7.82 5.69
N VAL A 53 4.95 -7.57 5.51
CA VAL A 53 3.93 -8.62 5.53
C VAL A 53 3.11 -8.52 4.25
N LEU A 54 2.83 -9.65 3.64
CA LEU A 54 1.94 -9.75 2.48
C LEU A 54 0.70 -10.53 2.90
N LEU A 55 -0.45 -9.86 2.88
CA LEU A 55 -1.73 -10.45 3.28
C LEU A 55 -2.60 -10.69 2.06
N ASP A 56 -3.26 -11.83 2.03
CA ASP A 56 -4.24 -12.19 1.01
C ASP A 56 -5.62 -11.82 1.53
N LEU A 57 -6.27 -10.89 0.85
CA LEU A 57 -7.59 -10.38 1.25
C LEU A 57 -8.74 -11.04 0.51
N SER A 58 -8.46 -12.04 -0.31
CA SER A 58 -9.51 -12.66 -1.11
C SER A 58 -10.60 -13.23 -0.21
N GLY A 59 -11.84 -13.03 -0.63
CA GLY A 59 -12.98 -13.45 0.17
C GLY A 59 -13.39 -12.50 1.28
N LEU A 60 -12.57 -11.48 1.56
CA LEU A 60 -12.86 -10.52 2.63
C LEU A 60 -13.30 -9.16 2.10
N THR A 61 -12.84 -8.80 0.90
CA THR A 61 -13.21 -7.55 0.26
C THR A 61 -13.04 -7.68 -1.24
N THR A 62 -13.78 -6.88 -2.00
CA THR A 62 -13.64 -6.82 -3.46
C THR A 62 -12.79 -5.64 -3.90
N LEU A 63 -12.32 -4.80 -2.95
CA LEU A 63 -11.60 -3.58 -3.29
C LEU A 63 -10.12 -3.80 -3.53
N ALA A 64 -9.57 -4.90 -3.04
CA ALA A 64 -8.16 -5.24 -3.25
C ALA A 64 -8.00 -6.74 -3.04
N ASP A 65 -6.94 -7.29 -3.64
CA ASP A 65 -6.62 -8.71 -3.46
C ASP A 65 -5.54 -8.93 -2.41
N TYR A 66 -4.60 -7.98 -2.29
CA TYR A 66 -3.48 -8.12 -1.37
C TYR A 66 -3.14 -6.80 -0.71
N PHE A 67 -2.71 -6.88 0.55
CA PHE A 67 -2.02 -5.79 1.22
C PHE A 67 -0.56 -6.15 1.35
N VAL A 68 0.32 -5.16 1.14
CA VAL A 68 1.71 -5.23 1.58
C VAL A 68 1.84 -4.17 2.66
N ILE A 69 2.23 -4.58 3.87
CA ILE A 69 2.36 -3.70 5.02
C ILE A 69 3.80 -3.74 5.46
N CYS A 70 4.42 -2.58 5.63
CA CYS A 70 5.81 -2.51 6.09
C CYS A 70 6.03 -1.27 6.92
N SER A 71 7.19 -1.19 7.56
CA SER A 71 7.52 -0.08 8.46
C SER A 71 8.81 0.62 8.05
N GLY A 72 8.86 1.91 8.32
CA GLY A 72 10.07 2.71 8.20
C GLY A 72 10.25 3.50 9.48
N GLY A 73 11.50 3.80 9.85
CA GLY A 73 11.82 4.40 11.13
C GLY A 73 11.70 5.92 11.18
N SER A 74 11.45 6.57 10.04
CA SER A 74 11.39 8.04 9.99
C SER A 74 10.56 8.45 8.79
N GLU A 75 10.14 9.72 8.77
CA GLU A 75 9.44 10.26 7.61
C GLU A 75 10.27 10.16 6.35
N ARG A 76 11.58 10.41 6.48
CA ARG A 76 12.48 10.29 5.33
C ARG A 76 12.50 8.87 4.78
N GLN A 77 12.50 7.87 5.66
CA GLN A 77 12.49 6.49 5.22
C GLN A 77 11.16 6.11 4.58
N LEU A 78 10.03 6.58 5.13
CA LEU A 78 8.73 6.34 4.51
C LEU A 78 8.72 6.87 3.08
N ASP A 79 9.26 8.08 2.89
CA ASP A 79 9.32 8.71 1.59
C ASP A 79 10.24 7.90 0.65
N ALA A 80 11.39 7.45 1.15
CA ALA A 80 12.33 6.68 0.35
C ALA A 80 11.72 5.35 -0.10
N ILE A 81 11.00 4.67 0.80
CA ILE A 81 10.33 3.42 0.45
C ILE A 81 9.26 3.67 -0.62
N ALA A 82 8.41 4.67 -0.41
CA ALA A 82 7.33 4.99 -1.36
C ALA A 82 7.90 5.37 -2.72
N ASP A 83 8.88 6.27 -2.74
CA ASP A 83 9.47 6.72 -3.99
C ASP A 83 10.20 5.60 -4.72
N GLY A 84 10.87 4.73 -3.98
CA GLY A 84 11.57 3.60 -4.58
C GLY A 84 10.61 2.64 -5.26
N ILE A 85 9.50 2.35 -4.61
CA ILE A 85 8.47 1.48 -5.18
C ILE A 85 7.88 2.13 -6.43
N ILE A 86 7.47 3.39 -6.32
CA ILE A 86 6.80 4.08 -7.41
C ILE A 86 7.73 4.22 -8.64
N SER A 87 8.98 4.64 -8.42
CA SER A 87 9.87 4.89 -9.55
C SER A 87 10.26 3.61 -10.26
N THR A 88 10.55 2.54 -9.51
CA THR A 88 10.94 1.27 -10.13
C THR A 88 9.75 0.66 -10.88
N LEU A 89 8.57 0.66 -10.28
CA LEU A 89 7.40 0.10 -10.96
C LEU A 89 7.00 0.92 -12.18
N ARG A 90 7.20 2.25 -12.14
CA ARG A 90 6.95 3.07 -13.33
C ARG A 90 7.83 2.64 -14.48
N ASP A 91 9.10 2.34 -14.21
CA ASP A 91 10.00 1.84 -15.23
C ASP A 91 9.56 0.49 -15.75
N GLU A 92 8.82 -0.26 -14.95
CA GLU A 92 8.27 -1.56 -15.33
C GLU A 92 6.84 -1.43 -15.87
N LYS A 93 6.42 -0.21 -16.22
CA LYS A 93 5.12 0.08 -16.82
C LYS A 93 3.95 -0.14 -15.88
N GLN A 94 4.18 -0.01 -14.59
CA GLN A 94 3.15 -0.14 -13.56
C GLN A 94 3.03 1.19 -12.84
N LYS A 95 1.89 1.85 -12.94
CA LYS A 95 1.66 3.13 -12.28
C LYS A 95 0.62 2.97 -11.19
N PRO A 96 0.77 3.67 -10.06
CA PRO A 96 -0.27 3.60 -9.04
C PRO A 96 -1.53 4.32 -9.52
N ILE A 97 -2.69 3.83 -9.10
CA ILE A 97 -3.96 4.50 -9.32
C ILE A 97 -4.00 5.76 -8.45
N GLY A 98 -3.43 5.70 -7.25
CA GLY A 98 -3.41 6.84 -6.36
C GLY A 98 -2.44 6.65 -5.22
N ARG A 99 -2.23 7.74 -4.50
CA ARG A 99 -1.41 7.75 -3.30
C ARG A 99 -2.18 8.54 -2.25
N GLU A 100 -2.23 8.03 -1.02
CA GLU A 100 -2.91 8.68 0.08
C GLU A 100 -1.96 8.83 1.25
N GLY A 101 -2.14 9.90 2.03
CA GLY A 101 -1.27 10.21 3.13
C GLY A 101 0.04 10.81 2.66
N VAL A 102 0.77 11.38 3.61
CA VAL A 102 2.09 11.97 3.37
C VAL A 102 3.02 11.46 4.45
N PRO A 103 4.35 11.52 4.24
CA PRO A 103 5.28 11.02 5.27
C PRO A 103 5.07 11.65 6.64
N ALA A 104 4.68 12.92 6.70
CA ALA A 104 4.45 13.62 7.97
C ALA A 104 3.29 13.02 8.77
N SER A 105 2.36 12.31 8.12
CA SER A 105 1.27 11.64 8.81
C SER A 105 1.69 10.28 9.36
N HIS A 106 2.88 9.82 9.02
CA HIS A 106 3.48 8.55 9.43
C HIS A 106 2.74 7.33 8.86
N TRP A 107 1.93 7.54 7.83
CA TRP A 107 1.23 6.47 7.11
C TRP A 107 1.07 6.90 5.66
N VAL A 108 1.66 6.15 4.74
CA VAL A 108 1.53 6.38 3.30
C VAL A 108 0.88 5.14 2.69
N LEU A 109 -0.12 5.35 1.86
CA LEU A 109 -0.81 4.28 1.13
C LEU A 109 -0.55 4.45 -0.36
N LEU A 110 -0.15 3.38 -1.02
CA LEU A 110 -0.01 3.35 -2.48
C LEU A 110 -1.04 2.38 -3.04
N ASP A 111 -1.90 2.89 -3.93
CA ASP A 111 -2.99 2.10 -4.51
C ASP A 111 -2.59 1.64 -5.90
N TYR A 112 -2.34 0.34 -6.05
CA TYR A 112 -2.05 -0.28 -7.34
C TYR A 112 -3.25 -1.10 -7.86
N GLY A 113 -4.43 -0.88 -7.30
CA GLY A 113 -5.64 -1.58 -7.70
C GLY A 113 -5.78 -2.89 -6.97
N SER A 114 -5.20 -3.95 -7.50
CA SER A 114 -5.26 -5.26 -6.84
C SER A 114 -4.39 -5.33 -5.60
N VAL A 115 -3.36 -4.49 -5.49
CA VAL A 115 -2.43 -4.48 -4.36
C VAL A 115 -2.40 -3.10 -3.76
N ILE A 116 -2.58 -3.02 -2.44
CA ILE A 116 -2.49 -1.78 -1.69
C ILE A 116 -1.27 -1.89 -0.79
N VAL A 117 -0.38 -0.89 -0.86
CA VAL A 117 0.84 -0.87 -0.07
C VAL A 117 0.66 0.10 1.09
N HIS A 118 0.99 -0.35 2.29
CA HIS A 118 0.91 0.47 3.51
C HIS A 118 2.30 0.62 4.09
N ILE A 119 2.75 1.85 4.25
CA ILE A 119 4.07 2.16 4.78
C ILE A 119 3.86 3.03 6.01
N PHE A 120 4.23 2.52 7.19
CA PHE A 120 3.98 3.18 8.48
C PHE A 120 5.28 3.38 9.25
N THR A 121 5.28 4.37 10.16
CA THR A 121 6.22 4.26 11.27
C THR A 121 5.67 3.24 12.26
N PRO A 122 6.52 2.58 13.07
CA PRO A 122 6.04 1.54 13.98
C PRO A 122 4.92 1.97 14.93
N PRO A 123 4.96 3.17 15.57
CA PRO A 123 3.85 3.55 16.45
C PRO A 123 2.53 3.67 15.70
N GLU A 124 2.54 4.23 14.47
CA GLU A 124 1.31 4.37 13.70
C GLU A 124 0.79 3.01 13.24
N ARG A 125 1.69 2.11 12.87
CA ARG A 125 1.29 0.76 12.48
C ARG A 125 0.55 0.06 13.62
N ASP A 126 1.08 0.19 14.83
CA ASP A 126 0.46 -0.40 16.01
C ASP A 126 -0.88 0.27 16.31
N TYR A 127 -0.91 1.59 16.22
CA TYR A 127 -2.12 2.37 16.53
C TYR A 127 -3.28 2.01 15.60
N TYR A 128 -3.05 1.98 14.28
CA TYR A 128 -4.12 1.69 13.32
C TYR A 128 -4.45 0.21 13.26
N GLY A 129 -3.48 -0.65 13.52
CA GLY A 129 -3.73 -2.08 13.68
C GLY A 129 -4.39 -2.77 12.49
N LEU A 130 -3.94 -2.47 11.25
CA LEU A 130 -4.52 -3.11 10.09
C LEU A 130 -4.44 -4.63 10.15
N GLU A 131 -3.35 -5.15 10.69
CA GLU A 131 -3.16 -6.60 10.79
C GLU A 131 -4.20 -7.22 11.71
N LYS A 132 -4.62 -6.49 12.76
CA LYS A 132 -5.70 -6.95 13.63
C LYS A 132 -7.06 -6.79 12.96
N HIS A 133 -7.24 -5.67 12.26
CA HIS A 133 -8.50 -5.42 11.55
C HIS A 133 -8.76 -6.52 10.52
N TRP A 134 -7.70 -6.97 9.84
CA TRP A 134 -7.80 -7.99 8.81
C TRP A 134 -7.25 -9.31 9.32
N ALA A 135 -7.55 -9.65 10.58
CA ALA A 135 -6.99 -10.86 11.22
C ALA A 135 -7.37 -12.14 10.48
N GLU A 136 -8.48 -12.13 9.72
CA GLU A 136 -8.90 -13.29 8.94
C GLU A 136 -8.13 -13.45 7.64
N ALA A 137 -7.37 -12.42 7.24
CA ALA A 137 -6.58 -12.50 6.02
C ALA A 137 -5.44 -13.51 6.21
N LYS A 138 -5.15 -14.24 5.14
CA LYS A 138 -4.06 -15.19 5.16
C LYS A 138 -2.73 -14.47 4.97
N THR A 139 -1.76 -14.78 5.82
CA THR A 139 -0.40 -14.26 5.64
C THR A 139 0.30 -15.11 4.58
N VAL A 140 0.62 -14.50 3.44
CA VAL A 140 1.30 -15.19 2.36
C VAL A 140 2.79 -15.29 2.65
N LEU A 141 3.38 -14.19 3.14
CA LEU A 141 4.78 -14.21 3.54
C LEU A 141 5.05 -13.07 4.52
N ARG A 142 6.15 -13.20 5.25
CA ARG A 142 6.60 -12.17 6.19
C ARG A 142 8.12 -12.11 6.12
N VAL A 143 8.65 -10.89 5.98
CA VAL A 143 10.09 -10.65 5.92
C VAL A 143 10.43 -9.69 7.05
N GLN A 144 11.34 -10.11 7.93
CA GLN A 144 11.75 -9.27 9.06
C GLN A 144 13.12 -8.58 8.82
#